data_c7a0efc0fd286c786911ec7cb2369088
#
_entry.id   c7a0efc0fd286c786911ec7cb2369088
#
_cell.length_a   1.000
_cell.length_b   1.000
_cell.length_c   1.000
_cell.angle_alpha   90.00
_cell.angle_beta   90.00
_cell.angle_gamma   90.00
#
_symmetry.space_group_name_H-M   'P 1'
#
loop_
_entity.id
_entity.type
_entity.pdbx_description
1 polymer ?
#
loop_
_entity_poly.entity_id
_entity_poly.type
_entity_poly.pdbx_seq_one_letter_code
_entity_poly.pdbx_strand_id
1 'polypeptide(L)'
;MGDFLDKIQFYFQHEFVVRAFIVGILIAFCSALLGVTLVLKRFSFLGDGLSHVAFGAMCIAMVLKFTNNNLLILPITIIAAILMLKTGQNARINGDAAVAMISVGSLAIGYLLINKFPTASNVSTDVCTTLFGSTSILTLSDFDVKLCIAMSIIVLAFYLLFYNKIFAVTFDENFAKATGIRAGVYNLSMAVIIAIIIVLAMNLVGSLLVSALIIFPGLSAMRVFKRFKSVVICAAIFSVVCAVIGMLISIMESTPVGSTIVAVDLVGFIIFSIIGFAKGDRN
;
A
#
# COMPACT_ATOMS: atom_id res chain seq x y z
N MET A 1 -13.46 -31.95 -1.73
CA MET A 1 -12.03 -31.71 -1.87
C MET A 1 -11.56 -31.75 -3.33
N GLY A 2 -12.09 -32.65 -4.18
CA GLY A 2 -11.84 -32.65 -5.63
C GLY A 2 -12.33 -31.39 -6.31
N ASP A 3 -13.55 -30.95 -6.04
CA ASP A 3 -14.19 -29.77 -6.60
C ASP A 3 -13.40 -28.45 -6.33
N PHE A 4 -12.67 -28.38 -5.21
CA PHE A 4 -11.83 -27.25 -4.84
C PHE A 4 -10.55 -27.19 -5.68
N LEU A 5 -9.88 -28.33 -5.84
CA LEU A 5 -8.66 -28.42 -6.63
C LEU A 5 -8.93 -28.21 -8.12
N ASP A 6 -10.05 -28.76 -8.61
CA ASP A 6 -10.44 -28.61 -10.02
C ASP A 6 -10.78 -27.17 -10.37
N LYS A 7 -11.46 -26.44 -9.48
CA LYS A 7 -11.72 -24.98 -9.66
C LYS A 7 -10.42 -24.19 -9.67
N ILE A 8 -9.52 -24.42 -8.71
CA ILE A 8 -8.23 -23.71 -8.67
C ILE A 8 -7.45 -23.99 -9.95
N GLN A 9 -7.34 -25.26 -10.37
CA GLN A 9 -6.63 -25.62 -11.59
C GLN A 9 -7.24 -24.96 -12.82
N PHE A 10 -8.56 -24.87 -12.91
CA PHE A 10 -9.27 -24.18 -13.99
C PHE A 10 -8.92 -22.69 -14.04
N TYR A 11 -8.97 -21.99 -12.89
CA TYR A 11 -8.66 -20.55 -12.85
C TYR A 11 -7.18 -20.26 -13.14
N PHE A 12 -6.25 -21.08 -12.68
CA PHE A 12 -4.82 -20.92 -12.95
C PHE A 12 -4.40 -21.23 -14.39
N GLN A 13 -5.28 -21.81 -15.22
CA GLN A 13 -5.06 -21.92 -16.67
C GLN A 13 -5.19 -20.57 -17.39
N HIS A 14 -5.83 -19.58 -16.75
CA HIS A 14 -5.98 -18.24 -17.33
C HIS A 14 -4.81 -17.34 -16.96
N GLU A 15 -4.13 -16.80 -17.96
CA GLU A 15 -2.95 -15.93 -17.76
C GLU A 15 -3.22 -14.73 -16.88
N PHE A 16 -4.42 -14.12 -16.95
CA PHE A 16 -4.76 -12.94 -16.14
C PHE A 16 -4.78 -13.28 -14.63
N VAL A 17 -5.15 -14.49 -14.24
CA VAL A 17 -5.14 -14.93 -12.83
C VAL A 17 -3.69 -15.05 -12.34
N VAL A 18 -2.83 -15.66 -13.12
CA VAL A 18 -1.40 -15.79 -12.77
C VAL A 18 -0.75 -14.41 -12.64
N ARG A 19 -1.03 -13.50 -13.56
CA ARG A 19 -0.55 -12.11 -13.51
C ARG A 19 -1.05 -11.40 -12.24
N ALA A 20 -2.32 -11.54 -11.90
CA ALA A 20 -2.92 -10.97 -10.71
C ALA A 20 -2.24 -11.49 -9.43
N PHE A 21 -1.95 -12.79 -9.34
CA PHE A 21 -1.24 -13.36 -8.20
C PHE A 21 0.19 -12.83 -8.09
N ILE A 22 0.94 -12.77 -9.19
CA ILE A 22 2.30 -12.24 -9.18
C ILE A 22 2.30 -10.79 -8.69
N VAL A 23 1.44 -9.95 -9.26
CA VAL A 23 1.36 -8.53 -8.92
C VAL A 23 0.88 -8.34 -7.48
N GLY A 24 -0.16 -9.06 -7.04
CA GLY A 24 -0.68 -8.98 -5.69
C GLY A 24 0.36 -9.35 -4.63
N ILE A 25 1.11 -10.44 -4.85
CA ILE A 25 2.20 -10.88 -3.95
C ILE A 25 3.32 -9.84 -3.89
N LEU A 26 3.74 -9.29 -5.04
CA LEU A 26 4.81 -8.30 -5.09
C LEU A 26 4.42 -6.99 -4.39
N ILE A 27 3.18 -6.52 -4.62
CA ILE A 27 2.66 -5.33 -3.95
C ILE A 27 2.55 -5.56 -2.45
N ALA A 28 2.01 -6.70 -2.01
CA ALA A 28 1.88 -7.05 -0.60
C ALA A 28 3.25 -7.08 0.09
N PHE A 29 4.24 -7.72 -0.55
CA PHE A 29 5.60 -7.78 -0.05
C PHE A 29 6.24 -6.38 0.08
N CYS A 30 6.19 -5.57 -0.97
CA CYS A 30 6.79 -4.22 -0.96
C CYS A 30 6.10 -3.28 0.02
N SER A 31 4.76 -3.33 0.07
CA SER A 31 3.97 -2.52 1.00
C SER A 31 4.28 -2.88 2.46
N ALA A 32 4.46 -4.16 2.79
CA ALA A 32 4.81 -4.60 4.13
C ALA A 32 6.21 -4.14 4.54
N LEU A 33 7.22 -4.23 3.65
CA LEU A 33 8.58 -3.75 3.94
C LEU A 33 8.62 -2.27 4.30
N LEU A 34 7.93 -1.44 3.53
CA LEU A 34 7.86 -0.01 3.76
C LEU A 34 6.91 0.33 4.91
N GLY A 35 5.83 -0.41 5.05
CA GLY A 35 4.81 -0.26 6.07
C GLY A 35 5.38 -0.38 7.48
N VAL A 36 6.28 -1.34 7.73
CA VAL A 36 6.95 -1.48 9.04
C VAL A 36 7.65 -0.19 9.44
N THR A 37 8.38 0.45 8.53
CA THR A 37 9.09 1.70 8.82
C THR A 37 8.13 2.87 9.05
N LEU A 38 7.03 2.95 8.28
CA LEU A 38 6.00 3.98 8.47
C LEU A 38 5.29 3.84 9.82
N VAL A 39 4.90 2.62 10.17
CA VAL A 39 4.20 2.34 11.43
C VAL A 39 5.10 2.65 12.63
N LEU A 40 6.38 2.26 12.60
CA LEU A 40 7.34 2.57 13.67
C LEU A 40 7.60 4.07 13.81
N LYS A 41 7.59 4.82 12.72
CA LYS A 41 7.71 6.28 12.74
C LYS A 41 6.42 7.01 13.11
N ARG A 42 5.33 6.30 13.36
CA ARG A 42 3.98 6.85 13.60
C ARG A 42 3.43 7.66 12.40
N PHE A 43 3.88 7.34 11.20
CA PHE A 43 3.42 7.92 9.95
C PHE A 43 2.46 6.99 9.18
N SER A 44 1.72 6.13 9.87
CA SER A 44 0.78 5.19 9.25
C SER A 44 -0.27 5.89 8.37
N PHE A 45 -0.69 7.09 8.77
CA PHE A 45 -1.64 7.91 8.01
C PHE A 45 -1.11 8.39 6.66
N LEU A 46 0.23 8.42 6.45
CA LEU A 46 0.78 8.79 5.14
C LEU A 46 0.36 7.82 4.04
N GLY A 47 0.32 6.52 4.33
CA GLY A 47 -0.10 5.51 3.36
C GLY A 47 -1.53 5.72 2.90
N ASP A 48 -2.45 5.91 3.86
CA ASP A 48 -3.85 6.17 3.59
C ASP A 48 -4.06 7.53 2.92
N GLY A 49 -3.44 8.58 3.46
CA GLY A 49 -3.51 9.93 2.90
C GLY A 49 -3.04 10.01 1.45
N LEU A 50 -1.93 9.35 1.12
CA LEU A 50 -1.39 9.31 -0.24
C LEU A 50 -2.28 8.52 -1.20
N SER A 51 -2.95 7.47 -0.76
CA SER A 51 -3.89 6.72 -1.60
C SER A 51 -5.10 7.59 -2.00
N HIS A 52 -5.60 8.41 -1.08
CA HIS A 52 -6.66 9.37 -1.38
C HIS A 52 -6.21 10.52 -2.27
N VAL A 53 -4.97 11.01 -2.12
CA VAL A 53 -4.39 11.99 -3.06
C VAL A 53 -4.20 11.40 -4.43
N ALA A 54 -3.71 10.17 -4.54
CA ALA A 54 -3.56 9.47 -5.81
C ALA A 54 -4.91 9.28 -6.51
N PHE A 55 -5.97 8.95 -5.77
CA PHE A 55 -7.33 8.90 -6.28
C PHE A 55 -7.80 10.28 -6.79
N GLY A 56 -7.61 11.35 -6.02
CA GLY A 56 -7.94 12.71 -6.44
C GLY A 56 -7.20 13.12 -7.72
N ALA A 57 -5.90 12.81 -7.80
CA ALA A 57 -5.09 13.06 -8.99
C ALA A 57 -5.57 12.26 -10.21
N MET A 58 -6.01 11.01 -10.00
CA MET A 58 -6.61 10.19 -11.04
C MET A 58 -7.92 10.82 -11.57
N CYS A 59 -8.78 11.31 -10.67
CA CYS A 59 -10.00 12.00 -11.07
C CYS A 59 -9.71 13.24 -11.93
N ILE A 60 -8.68 14.02 -11.55
CA ILE A 60 -8.21 15.18 -12.34
C ILE A 60 -7.73 14.73 -13.72
N ALA A 61 -6.93 13.67 -13.80
CA ALA A 61 -6.41 13.13 -15.06
C ALA A 61 -7.54 12.68 -16.00
N MET A 62 -8.56 12.03 -15.44
CA MET A 62 -9.77 11.59 -16.19
C MET A 62 -10.55 12.78 -16.74
N VAL A 63 -10.79 13.82 -15.95
CA VAL A 63 -11.51 15.03 -16.37
C VAL A 63 -10.75 15.77 -17.47
N LEU A 64 -9.42 15.83 -17.36
CA LEU A 64 -8.55 16.45 -18.36
C LEU A 64 -8.34 15.57 -19.62
N LYS A 65 -8.89 14.34 -19.64
CA LYS A 65 -8.76 13.37 -20.74
C LYS A 65 -7.30 13.10 -21.13
N PHE A 66 -6.42 12.99 -20.13
CA PHE A 66 -5.02 12.62 -20.39
C PHE A 66 -4.91 11.21 -20.94
N THR A 67 -4.12 11.03 -22.01
CA THR A 67 -3.92 9.72 -22.65
C THR A 67 -3.21 8.73 -21.72
N ASN A 68 -2.29 9.23 -20.87
CA ASN A 68 -1.57 8.45 -19.85
C ASN A 68 -1.80 9.06 -18.46
N ASN A 69 -2.81 8.54 -17.75
CA ASN A 69 -3.17 9.04 -16.42
C ASN A 69 -1.98 9.02 -15.44
N ASN A 70 -1.11 8.01 -15.49
CA ASN A 70 0.03 7.86 -14.61
C ASN A 70 1.04 9.01 -14.70
N LEU A 71 1.17 9.67 -15.85
CA LEU A 71 2.03 10.82 -16.04
C LEU A 71 1.64 12.03 -15.18
N LEU A 72 0.36 12.14 -14.82
CA LEU A 72 -0.15 13.21 -13.97
C LEU A 72 -0.29 12.76 -12.51
N ILE A 73 -0.71 11.51 -12.29
CA ILE A 73 -0.92 10.97 -10.94
C ILE A 73 0.40 10.90 -10.17
N LEU A 74 1.48 10.37 -10.78
CA LEU A 74 2.77 10.20 -10.11
C LEU A 74 3.37 11.52 -9.58
N PRO A 75 3.52 12.59 -10.39
CA PRO A 75 4.08 13.84 -9.88
C PRO A 75 3.24 14.47 -8.76
N ILE A 76 1.91 14.47 -8.90
CA ILE A 76 1.00 15.03 -7.89
C ILE A 76 1.16 14.25 -6.57
N THR A 77 1.16 12.93 -6.63
CA THR A 77 1.29 12.08 -5.44
C THR A 77 2.67 12.21 -4.79
N ILE A 78 3.75 12.32 -5.58
CA ILE A 78 5.10 12.56 -5.06
C ILE A 78 5.19 13.93 -4.36
N ILE A 79 4.66 14.99 -4.98
CA ILE A 79 4.63 16.33 -4.37
C ILE A 79 3.83 16.28 -3.07
N ALA A 80 2.68 15.63 -3.06
CA ALA A 80 1.87 15.48 -1.85
C ALA A 80 2.61 14.68 -0.77
N ALA A 81 3.34 13.61 -1.12
CA ALA A 81 4.15 12.84 -0.18
C ALA A 81 5.21 13.71 0.50
N ILE A 82 5.89 14.55 -0.29
CA ILE A 82 6.89 15.51 0.23
C ILE A 82 6.24 16.55 1.15
N LEU A 83 5.09 17.09 0.75
CA LEU A 83 4.35 18.06 1.56
C LEU A 83 3.86 17.44 2.87
N MET A 84 3.24 16.26 2.81
CA MET A 84 2.76 15.55 4.00
C MET A 84 3.91 15.20 4.95
N LEU A 85 5.07 14.76 4.42
CA LEU A 85 6.24 14.47 5.24
C LEU A 85 6.75 15.73 5.94
N LYS A 86 6.90 16.85 5.22
CA LYS A 86 7.37 18.12 5.79
C LYS A 86 6.40 18.68 6.82
N THR A 87 5.09 18.60 6.53
CA THR A 87 4.04 19.14 7.42
C THR A 87 3.89 18.25 8.66
N GLY A 88 3.99 16.93 8.50
CA GLY A 88 3.94 15.97 9.62
C GLY A 88 5.12 16.10 10.59
N GLN A 89 6.25 16.65 10.16
CA GLN A 89 7.42 16.92 11.01
C GLN A 89 7.37 18.28 11.72
N ASN A 90 6.45 19.17 11.35
CA ASN A 90 6.33 20.50 11.95
C ASN A 90 5.55 20.46 13.27
N ALA A 91 6.23 20.75 14.37
CA ALA A 91 5.64 20.78 15.73
C ALA A 91 4.54 21.85 15.94
N ARG A 92 4.36 22.80 15.00
CA ARG A 92 3.37 23.90 15.12
C ARG A 92 1.96 23.49 14.66
N ILE A 93 1.83 22.46 13.87
CA ILE A 93 0.55 21.92 13.39
C ILE A 93 0.56 20.44 13.77
N ASN A 94 -0.55 19.93 14.33
CA ASN A 94 -0.71 18.50 14.55
C ASN A 94 -0.56 17.80 13.19
N GLY A 95 0.57 17.15 12.96
CA GLY A 95 0.93 16.57 11.67
C GLY A 95 -0.14 15.61 11.13
N ASP A 96 -0.78 14.84 12.01
CA ASP A 96 -1.87 13.94 11.66
C ASP A 96 -3.10 14.70 11.14
N ALA A 97 -3.44 15.85 11.73
CA ALA A 97 -4.57 16.66 11.28
C ALA A 97 -4.33 17.23 9.87
N ALA A 98 -3.10 17.68 9.60
CA ALA A 98 -2.74 18.21 8.29
C ALA A 98 -2.76 17.13 7.21
N VAL A 99 -2.26 15.93 7.50
CA VAL A 99 -2.34 14.76 6.60
C VAL A 99 -3.80 14.40 6.35
N ALA A 100 -4.65 14.35 7.39
CA ALA A 100 -6.06 14.07 7.25
C ALA A 100 -6.79 15.12 6.39
N MET A 101 -6.48 16.42 6.56
CA MET A 101 -7.07 17.48 5.73
C MET A 101 -6.71 17.35 4.26
N ILE A 102 -5.43 17.09 3.94
CA ILE A 102 -4.97 16.89 2.57
C ILE A 102 -5.64 15.65 1.97
N SER A 103 -5.72 14.56 2.72
CA SER A 103 -6.33 13.30 2.34
C SER A 103 -7.81 13.48 1.98
N VAL A 104 -8.62 13.93 2.94
CA VAL A 104 -10.06 14.10 2.77
C VAL A 104 -10.37 15.18 1.73
N GLY A 105 -9.61 16.27 1.71
CA GLY A 105 -9.74 17.35 0.72
C GLY A 105 -9.51 16.85 -0.71
N SER A 106 -8.46 16.05 -0.91
CA SER A 106 -8.16 15.48 -2.24
C SER A 106 -9.25 14.50 -2.70
N LEU A 107 -9.76 13.67 -1.80
CA LEU A 107 -10.86 12.74 -2.07
C LEU A 107 -12.12 13.51 -2.46
N ALA A 108 -12.48 14.53 -1.67
CA ALA A 108 -13.68 15.34 -1.90
C ALA A 108 -13.61 16.11 -3.23
N ILE A 109 -12.47 16.75 -3.52
CA ILE A 109 -12.26 17.48 -4.77
C ILE A 109 -12.30 16.52 -5.96
N GLY A 110 -11.65 15.37 -5.87
CA GLY A 110 -11.67 14.34 -6.91
C GLY A 110 -13.09 13.87 -7.21
N TYR A 111 -13.86 13.56 -6.19
CA TYR A 111 -15.25 13.12 -6.34
C TYR A 111 -16.15 14.21 -6.93
N LEU A 112 -16.00 15.46 -6.47
CA LEU A 112 -16.73 16.60 -7.04
C LEU A 112 -16.43 16.82 -8.52
N LEU A 113 -15.16 16.71 -8.91
CA LEU A 113 -14.75 16.91 -10.32
C LEU A 113 -15.37 15.85 -11.23
N ILE A 114 -15.32 14.58 -10.86
CA ILE A 114 -15.93 13.49 -11.63
C ILE A 114 -17.45 13.68 -11.76
N ASN A 115 -18.12 14.06 -10.68
CA ASN A 115 -19.58 14.27 -10.72
C ASN A 115 -19.98 15.48 -11.56
N LYS A 116 -19.18 16.56 -11.52
CA LYS A 116 -19.47 17.79 -12.29
C LYS A 116 -19.14 17.64 -13.78
N PHE A 117 -18.13 16.85 -14.11
CA PHE A 117 -17.66 16.63 -15.48
C PHE A 117 -17.68 15.13 -15.82
N PRO A 118 -18.86 14.53 -15.99
CA PRO A 118 -18.96 13.12 -16.31
C PRO A 118 -18.32 12.85 -17.67
N THR A 119 -17.26 12.04 -17.67
CA THR A 119 -16.46 11.72 -18.86
C THR A 119 -16.91 10.44 -19.56
N ALA A 120 -17.68 9.59 -18.89
CA ALA A 120 -18.28 8.37 -19.45
C ALA A 120 -19.55 7.97 -18.68
N SER A 121 -20.40 7.16 -19.32
CA SER A 121 -21.73 6.79 -18.84
C SER A 121 -21.77 5.98 -17.52
N ASN A 122 -20.62 5.58 -16.95
CA ASN A 122 -20.51 4.68 -15.79
C ASN A 122 -19.56 5.18 -14.70
N VAL A 123 -19.46 6.50 -14.49
CA VAL A 123 -18.49 7.12 -13.55
C VAL A 123 -18.65 6.64 -12.11
N SER A 124 -19.86 6.39 -11.65
CA SER A 124 -20.09 5.89 -10.28
C SER A 124 -19.55 4.46 -10.05
N THR A 125 -19.57 3.63 -11.09
CA THR A 125 -19.03 2.28 -11.06
C THR A 125 -17.50 2.33 -11.05
N ASP A 126 -16.89 3.24 -11.81
CA ASP A 126 -15.44 3.39 -11.88
C ASP A 126 -14.81 3.85 -10.55
N VAL A 127 -15.50 4.68 -9.78
CA VAL A 127 -15.04 5.12 -8.46
C VAL A 127 -15.00 3.95 -7.46
N CYS A 128 -16.07 3.18 -7.37
CA CYS A 128 -16.11 2.00 -6.51
C CYS A 128 -15.08 0.95 -6.93
N THR A 129 -14.92 0.71 -8.23
CA THR A 129 -13.93 -0.25 -8.75
C THR A 129 -12.50 0.20 -8.46
N THR A 130 -12.22 1.49 -8.53
CA THR A 130 -10.88 2.03 -8.20
C THR A 130 -10.58 1.98 -6.71
N LEU A 131 -11.57 2.22 -5.86
CA LEU A 131 -11.40 2.14 -4.41
C LEU A 131 -11.22 0.69 -3.94
N PHE A 132 -11.97 -0.25 -4.50
CA PHE A 132 -12.00 -1.66 -4.08
C PHE A 132 -11.24 -2.62 -5.00
N GLY A 133 -10.73 -2.16 -6.15
CA GLY A 133 -9.87 -2.96 -7.04
C GLY A 133 -10.56 -4.11 -7.78
N SER A 134 -11.89 -4.10 -7.93
CA SER A 134 -12.63 -5.27 -8.41
C SER A 134 -12.46 -5.63 -9.89
N THR A 135 -12.11 -4.68 -10.75
CA THR A 135 -12.03 -4.90 -12.21
C THR A 135 -10.64 -4.70 -12.80
N SER A 136 -9.78 -3.93 -12.15
CA SER A 136 -8.44 -3.60 -12.66
C SER A 136 -7.54 -4.83 -12.82
N ILE A 137 -7.76 -5.86 -12.01
CA ILE A 137 -6.99 -7.12 -12.05
C ILE A 137 -7.21 -7.89 -13.36
N LEU A 138 -8.41 -7.79 -13.95
CA LEU A 138 -8.73 -8.49 -15.21
C LEU A 138 -8.08 -7.84 -16.44
N THR A 139 -7.66 -6.57 -16.32
CA THR A 139 -7.12 -5.76 -17.44
C THR A 139 -5.61 -5.59 -17.37
N LEU A 140 -4.91 -6.37 -16.51
CA LEU A 140 -3.45 -6.30 -16.35
C LEU A 140 -2.72 -6.63 -17.65
N SER A 141 -1.96 -5.64 -18.15
CA SER A 141 -1.11 -5.84 -19.32
C SER A 141 0.25 -6.45 -18.90
N ASP A 142 0.96 -7.07 -19.84
CA ASP A 142 2.32 -7.57 -19.63
C ASP A 142 3.29 -6.46 -19.19
N PHE A 143 3.03 -5.24 -19.66
CA PHE A 143 3.82 -4.08 -19.26
C PHE A 143 3.66 -3.76 -17.77
N ASP A 144 2.43 -3.82 -17.24
CA ASP A 144 2.15 -3.55 -15.82
C ASP A 144 2.82 -4.57 -14.92
N VAL A 145 2.80 -5.86 -15.30
CA VAL A 145 3.49 -6.93 -14.56
C VAL A 145 4.99 -6.70 -14.52
N LYS A 146 5.61 -6.42 -15.68
CA LYS A 146 7.05 -6.13 -15.77
C LYS A 146 7.44 -4.89 -14.97
N LEU A 147 6.62 -3.84 -15.02
CA LEU A 147 6.83 -2.62 -14.25
C LEU A 147 6.77 -2.92 -12.74
N CYS A 148 5.78 -3.70 -12.31
CA CYS A 148 5.64 -4.10 -10.92
C CYS A 148 6.83 -4.94 -10.41
N ILE A 149 7.32 -5.88 -11.23
CA ILE A 149 8.52 -6.67 -10.92
C ILE A 149 9.74 -5.76 -10.80
N ALA A 150 9.96 -4.86 -11.77
CA ALA A 150 11.10 -3.95 -11.76
C ALA A 150 11.08 -3.05 -10.51
N MET A 151 9.92 -2.48 -10.19
CA MET A 151 9.76 -1.64 -9.00
C MET A 151 9.96 -2.42 -7.70
N SER A 152 9.47 -3.66 -7.62
CA SER A 152 9.67 -4.53 -6.46
C SER A 152 11.15 -4.85 -6.24
N ILE A 153 11.89 -5.09 -7.30
CA ILE A 153 13.34 -5.30 -7.23
C ILE A 153 14.05 -4.03 -6.73
N ILE A 154 13.66 -2.86 -7.25
CA ILE A 154 14.22 -1.56 -6.81
C ILE A 154 13.96 -1.32 -5.33
N VAL A 155 12.73 -1.57 -4.86
CA VAL A 155 12.36 -1.41 -3.45
C VAL A 155 13.14 -2.35 -2.56
N LEU A 156 13.23 -3.62 -2.94
CA LEU A 156 13.99 -4.62 -2.19
C LEU A 156 15.48 -4.25 -2.14
N ALA A 157 16.06 -3.87 -3.27
CA ALA A 157 17.45 -3.44 -3.34
C ALA A 157 17.70 -2.20 -2.48
N PHE A 158 16.83 -1.19 -2.57
CA PHE A 158 16.90 0.00 -1.71
C PHE A 158 16.82 -0.37 -0.23
N TYR A 159 15.88 -1.23 0.15
CA TYR A 159 15.69 -1.64 1.53
C TYR A 159 16.89 -2.42 2.08
N LEU A 160 17.46 -3.35 1.29
CA LEU A 160 18.62 -4.15 1.69
C LEU A 160 19.89 -3.31 1.76
N LEU A 161 20.16 -2.47 0.75
CA LEU A 161 21.37 -1.63 0.70
C LEU A 161 21.40 -0.59 1.81
N PHE A 162 20.25 -0.02 2.15
CA PHE A 162 20.15 1.04 3.15
C PHE A 162 19.55 0.57 4.49
N TYR A 163 19.42 -0.74 4.70
CA TYR A 163 18.82 -1.33 5.89
C TYR A 163 19.30 -0.69 7.21
N ASN A 164 20.60 -0.60 7.42
CA ASN A 164 21.17 -0.05 8.65
C ASN A 164 20.86 1.45 8.82
N LYS A 165 20.82 2.19 7.73
CA LYS A 165 20.51 3.63 7.74
C LYS A 165 19.01 3.88 7.92
N ILE A 166 18.18 3.07 7.29
CA ILE A 166 16.72 3.08 7.50
C ILE A 166 16.40 2.75 8.95
N PHE A 167 17.03 1.73 9.52
CA PHE A 167 16.89 1.38 10.92
C PHE A 167 17.25 2.56 11.83
N ALA A 168 18.44 3.15 11.68
CA ALA A 168 18.90 4.26 12.50
C ALA A 168 17.95 5.47 12.43
N VAL A 169 17.55 5.86 11.21
CA VAL A 169 16.64 6.99 10.98
C VAL A 169 15.21 6.70 11.48
N THR A 170 14.81 5.42 11.54
CA THR A 170 13.48 5.03 12.00
C THR A 170 13.35 5.11 13.51
N PHE A 171 14.38 4.71 14.26
CA PHE A 171 14.34 4.68 15.72
C PHE A 171 14.75 6.00 16.38
N ASP A 172 15.81 6.63 15.88
CA ASP A 172 16.28 7.92 16.42
C ASP A 172 16.88 8.79 15.31
N GLU A 173 16.06 9.69 14.81
CA GLU A 173 16.46 10.62 13.75
C GLU A 173 17.53 11.63 14.23
N ASN A 174 17.50 12.04 15.50
CA ASN A 174 18.46 12.99 16.05
C ASN A 174 19.83 12.32 16.22
N PHE A 175 19.87 11.10 16.72
CA PHE A 175 21.07 10.31 16.81
C PHE A 175 21.66 10.03 15.42
N ALA A 176 20.82 9.64 14.46
CA ALA A 176 21.24 9.42 13.08
C ALA A 176 21.88 10.69 12.47
N LYS A 177 21.31 11.87 12.71
CA LYS A 177 21.91 13.15 12.30
C LYS A 177 23.24 13.42 12.99
N ALA A 178 23.34 13.16 14.29
CA ALA A 178 24.57 13.34 15.06
C ALA A 178 25.71 12.43 14.58
N THR A 179 25.39 11.22 14.07
CA THR A 179 26.38 10.30 13.47
C THR A 179 26.70 10.61 11.99
N GLY A 180 26.24 11.73 11.45
CA GLY A 180 26.53 12.17 10.09
C GLY A 180 25.60 11.59 9.02
N ILE A 181 24.54 10.85 9.40
CA ILE A 181 23.55 10.34 8.45
C ILE A 181 22.61 11.49 8.05
N ARG A 182 22.45 11.71 6.76
CA ARG A 182 21.50 12.71 6.21
C ARG A 182 20.06 12.20 6.32
N ALA A 183 19.49 12.16 7.53
CA ALA A 183 18.18 11.59 7.82
C ALA A 183 17.05 12.13 6.91
N GLY A 184 17.11 13.43 6.57
CA GLY A 184 16.14 14.05 5.65
C GLY A 184 16.12 13.42 4.26
N VAL A 185 17.29 13.00 3.74
CA VAL A 185 17.38 12.32 2.43
C VAL A 185 16.71 10.96 2.49
N TYR A 186 16.96 10.18 3.55
CA TYR A 186 16.34 8.87 3.71
C TYR A 186 14.82 8.96 3.91
N ASN A 187 14.35 9.93 4.70
CA ASN A 187 12.93 10.18 4.86
C ASN A 187 12.26 10.56 3.54
N LEU A 188 12.90 11.46 2.78
CA LEU A 188 12.42 11.87 1.47
C LEU A 188 12.39 10.70 0.48
N SER A 189 13.48 9.91 0.41
CA SER A 189 13.55 8.74 -0.46
C SER A 189 12.45 7.72 -0.13
N MET A 190 12.22 7.45 1.15
CA MET A 190 11.14 6.57 1.60
C MET A 190 9.77 7.10 1.18
N ALA A 191 9.49 8.40 1.38
CA ALA A 191 8.22 9.01 0.99
C ALA A 191 7.98 8.92 -0.53
N VAL A 192 9.00 9.16 -1.34
CA VAL A 192 8.92 9.05 -2.81
C VAL A 192 8.66 7.59 -3.24
N ILE A 193 9.39 6.64 -2.69
CA ILE A 193 9.21 5.22 -3.01
C ILE A 193 7.80 4.75 -2.62
N ILE A 194 7.31 5.16 -1.45
CA ILE A 194 5.96 4.85 -0.99
C ILE A 194 4.92 5.45 -1.94
N ALA A 195 5.08 6.71 -2.35
CA ALA A 195 4.17 7.36 -3.30
C ALA A 195 4.10 6.60 -4.63
N ILE A 196 5.24 6.16 -5.16
CA ILE A 196 5.30 5.38 -6.41
C ILE A 196 4.58 4.03 -6.24
N ILE A 197 4.84 3.32 -5.14
CA ILE A 197 4.19 2.03 -4.88
C ILE A 197 2.68 2.22 -4.72
N ILE A 198 2.24 3.24 -4.01
CA ILE A 198 0.82 3.52 -3.81
C ILE A 198 0.13 3.77 -5.16
N VAL A 199 0.72 4.59 -6.04
CA VAL A 199 0.14 4.87 -7.36
C VAL A 199 0.04 3.61 -8.21
N LEU A 200 1.09 2.80 -8.26
CA LEU A 200 1.09 1.54 -9.00
C LEU A 200 0.08 0.55 -8.40
N ALA A 201 0.10 0.39 -7.10
CA ALA A 201 -0.77 -0.55 -6.39
C ALA A 201 -2.24 -0.12 -6.46
N MET A 202 -2.54 1.18 -6.34
CA MET A 202 -3.91 1.71 -6.44
C MET A 202 -4.55 1.37 -7.78
N ASN A 203 -3.81 1.53 -8.87
CA ASN A 203 -4.31 1.21 -10.20
C ASN A 203 -4.57 -0.28 -10.42
N LEU A 204 -3.86 -1.15 -9.70
CA LEU A 204 -3.90 -2.60 -9.89
C LEU A 204 -4.84 -3.30 -8.89
N VAL A 205 -4.88 -2.82 -7.66
CA VAL A 205 -5.51 -3.57 -6.55
C VAL A 205 -6.49 -2.71 -5.73
N GLY A 206 -6.53 -1.41 -5.99
CA GLY A 206 -7.39 -0.44 -5.32
C GLY A 206 -6.74 0.26 -4.12
N SER A 207 -7.21 1.48 -3.84
CA SER A 207 -6.62 2.35 -2.83
C SER A 207 -6.77 1.82 -1.40
N LEU A 208 -7.90 1.21 -1.09
CA LEU A 208 -8.21 0.69 0.26
C LEU A 208 -7.32 -0.47 0.65
N LEU A 209 -7.04 -1.38 -0.31
CA LEU A 209 -6.15 -2.51 -0.06
C LEU A 209 -4.71 -2.05 0.18
N VAL A 210 -4.25 -1.05 -0.55
CA VAL A 210 -2.87 -0.55 -0.38
C VAL A 210 -2.64 -0.03 1.03
N SER A 211 -3.59 0.75 1.56
CA SER A 211 -3.53 1.26 2.95
C SER A 211 -3.48 0.12 3.97
N ALA A 212 -4.29 -0.91 3.77
CA ALA A 212 -4.32 -2.08 4.63
C ALA A 212 -2.99 -2.87 4.61
N LEU A 213 -2.44 -3.15 3.42
CA LEU A 213 -1.17 -3.85 3.25
C LEU A 213 0.04 -3.10 3.82
N ILE A 214 -0.05 -1.78 3.97
CA ILE A 214 0.98 -0.97 4.64
C ILE A 214 0.86 -1.10 6.16
N ILE A 215 -0.35 -1.09 6.71
CA ILE A 215 -0.59 -0.96 8.16
C ILE A 215 -0.65 -2.31 8.86
N PHE A 216 -1.49 -3.25 8.41
CA PHE A 216 -1.77 -4.49 9.12
C PHE A 216 -0.56 -5.40 9.31
N PRO A 217 0.30 -5.65 8.30
CA PRO A 217 1.44 -6.55 8.47
C PRO A 217 2.45 -6.04 9.51
N GLY A 218 2.72 -4.73 9.48
CA GLY A 218 3.61 -4.09 10.44
C GLY A 218 3.09 -4.18 11.87
N LEU A 219 1.82 -3.82 12.09
CA LEU A 219 1.17 -3.90 13.40
C LEU A 219 1.10 -5.34 13.92
N SER A 220 0.75 -6.31 13.07
CA SER A 220 0.66 -7.72 13.44
C SER A 220 2.03 -8.27 13.90
N ALA A 221 3.08 -8.00 13.13
CA ALA A 221 4.42 -8.46 13.45
C ALA A 221 4.95 -7.87 14.76
N MET A 222 4.66 -6.59 15.05
CA MET A 222 5.07 -5.92 16.28
C MET A 222 4.39 -6.48 17.54
N ARG A 223 3.23 -7.14 17.43
CA ARG A 223 2.58 -7.80 18.56
C ARG A 223 3.39 -8.98 19.09
N VAL A 224 4.11 -9.67 18.19
CA VAL A 224 4.81 -10.94 18.52
C VAL A 224 6.32 -10.77 18.65
N PHE A 225 6.91 -9.87 17.84
CA PHE A 225 8.36 -9.68 17.75
C PHE A 225 8.79 -8.29 18.21
N LYS A 226 9.91 -8.24 18.96
CA LYS A 226 10.49 -6.98 19.48
C LYS A 226 11.73 -6.52 18.67
N ARG A 227 12.38 -7.42 17.90
CA ARG A 227 13.57 -7.09 17.12
C ARG A 227 13.16 -6.59 15.72
N PHE A 228 13.69 -5.46 15.29
CA PHE A 228 13.37 -4.85 13.99
C PHE A 228 13.46 -5.84 12.81
N LYS A 229 14.57 -6.60 12.73
CA LYS A 229 14.76 -7.60 11.67
C LYS A 229 13.66 -8.66 11.67
N SER A 230 13.28 -9.16 12.86
CA SER A 230 12.22 -10.16 12.98
C SER A 230 10.85 -9.59 12.65
N VAL A 231 10.59 -8.32 13.00
CA VAL A 231 9.36 -7.63 12.64
C VAL A 231 9.24 -7.47 11.13
N VAL A 232 10.30 -7.04 10.46
CA VAL A 232 10.31 -6.85 8.99
C VAL A 232 10.08 -8.18 8.26
N ILE A 233 10.79 -9.23 8.64
CA ILE A 233 10.64 -10.55 8.02
C ILE A 233 9.23 -11.11 8.27
N CYS A 234 8.75 -11.03 9.51
CA CYS A 234 7.42 -11.50 9.86
C CYS A 234 6.33 -10.73 9.13
N ALA A 235 6.43 -9.40 9.04
CA ALA A 235 5.48 -8.57 8.32
C ALA A 235 5.44 -8.92 6.83
N ALA A 236 6.60 -9.14 6.21
CA ALA A 236 6.68 -9.52 4.80
C ALA A 236 6.03 -10.89 4.54
N ILE A 237 6.31 -11.90 5.38
CA ILE A 237 5.70 -13.23 5.26
C ILE A 237 4.19 -13.14 5.52
N PHE A 238 3.77 -12.44 6.56
CA PHE A 238 2.36 -12.25 6.91
C PHE A 238 1.57 -11.63 5.75
N SER A 239 2.08 -10.55 5.18
CA SER A 239 1.43 -9.84 4.08
C SER A 239 1.26 -10.72 2.85
N VAL A 240 2.32 -11.46 2.47
CA VAL A 240 2.26 -12.39 1.33
C VAL A 240 1.26 -13.51 1.58
N VAL A 241 1.27 -14.10 2.77
CA VAL A 241 0.34 -15.19 3.13
C VAL A 241 -1.10 -14.70 3.12
N CYS A 242 -1.39 -13.54 3.73
CA CYS A 242 -2.73 -12.96 3.74
C CYS A 242 -3.19 -12.59 2.32
N ALA A 243 -2.31 -12.03 1.49
CA ALA A 243 -2.64 -11.72 0.10
C ALA A 243 -2.98 -12.98 -0.70
N VAL A 244 -2.20 -14.05 -0.58
CA VAL A 244 -2.46 -15.33 -1.27
C VAL A 244 -3.79 -15.94 -0.80
N ILE A 245 -4.01 -16.02 0.51
CA ILE A 245 -5.26 -16.56 1.07
C ILE A 245 -6.46 -15.71 0.64
N GLY A 246 -6.34 -14.38 0.72
CA GLY A 246 -7.42 -13.46 0.33
C GLY A 246 -7.76 -13.57 -1.15
N MET A 247 -6.75 -13.67 -2.03
CA MET A 247 -6.99 -13.88 -3.47
C MET A 247 -7.66 -15.24 -3.75
N LEU A 248 -7.26 -16.30 -3.07
CA LEU A 248 -7.88 -17.63 -3.22
C LEU A 248 -9.34 -17.60 -2.77
N ILE A 249 -9.64 -17.00 -1.61
CA ILE A 249 -11.03 -16.86 -1.12
C ILE A 249 -11.86 -16.01 -2.10
N SER A 250 -11.28 -14.90 -2.60
CA SER A 250 -11.97 -14.04 -3.56
C SER A 250 -12.39 -14.77 -4.82
N ILE A 251 -11.52 -15.64 -5.35
CA ILE A 251 -11.83 -16.47 -6.53
C ILE A 251 -12.94 -17.49 -6.22
N MET A 252 -12.91 -18.07 -5.03
CA MET A 252 -13.89 -19.11 -4.64
C MET A 252 -15.28 -18.55 -4.41
N GLU A 253 -15.35 -17.40 -3.73
CA GLU A 253 -16.61 -16.76 -3.29
C GLU A 253 -17.08 -15.65 -4.26
N SER A 254 -16.34 -15.42 -5.36
CA SER A 254 -16.64 -14.35 -6.33
C SER A 254 -16.78 -12.95 -5.66
N THR A 255 -15.93 -12.69 -4.65
CA THR A 255 -15.91 -11.44 -3.89
C THR A 255 -14.84 -10.47 -4.42
N PRO A 256 -14.96 -9.15 -4.17
CA PRO A 256 -13.93 -8.19 -4.55
C PRO A 256 -12.58 -8.52 -3.89
N VAL A 257 -11.52 -8.64 -4.68
CA VAL A 257 -10.20 -9.09 -4.21
C VAL A 257 -9.64 -8.20 -3.10
N GLY A 258 -9.72 -6.87 -3.28
CA GLY A 258 -9.19 -5.92 -2.31
C GLY A 258 -9.81 -6.06 -0.93
N SER A 259 -11.15 -6.04 -0.85
CA SER A 259 -11.86 -6.16 0.43
C SER A 259 -11.66 -7.53 1.08
N THR A 260 -11.55 -8.59 0.30
CA THR A 260 -11.31 -9.94 0.84
C THR A 260 -9.91 -10.06 1.46
N ILE A 261 -8.88 -9.52 0.82
CA ILE A 261 -7.52 -9.49 1.40
C ILE A 261 -7.51 -8.68 2.69
N VAL A 262 -8.17 -7.50 2.73
CA VAL A 262 -8.26 -6.68 3.94
C VAL A 262 -8.96 -7.43 5.08
N ALA A 263 -10.02 -8.19 4.79
CA ALA A 263 -10.69 -9.02 5.79
C ALA A 263 -9.76 -10.11 6.34
N VAL A 264 -8.96 -10.76 5.48
CA VAL A 264 -7.98 -11.76 5.89
C VAL A 264 -6.86 -11.11 6.72
N ASP A 265 -6.37 -9.92 6.34
CA ASP A 265 -5.39 -9.16 7.12
C ASP A 265 -5.92 -8.82 8.53
N LEU A 266 -7.20 -8.41 8.63
CA LEU A 266 -7.84 -8.10 9.90
C LEU A 266 -7.93 -9.35 10.80
N VAL A 267 -8.37 -10.48 10.26
CA VAL A 267 -8.41 -11.76 10.99
C VAL A 267 -7.01 -12.16 11.45
N GLY A 268 -6.03 -12.07 10.57
CA GLY A 268 -4.63 -12.33 10.88
C GLY A 268 -4.10 -11.42 12.00
N PHE A 269 -4.42 -10.13 11.96
CA PHE A 269 -4.06 -9.17 13.02
C PHE A 269 -4.67 -9.55 14.37
N ILE A 270 -5.94 -10.00 14.40
CA ILE A 270 -6.59 -10.45 15.63
C ILE A 270 -5.86 -11.68 16.19
N ILE A 271 -5.52 -12.67 15.34
CA ILE A 271 -4.78 -13.86 15.74
C ILE A 271 -3.42 -13.49 16.34
N PHE A 272 -2.65 -12.62 15.65
CA PHE A 272 -1.35 -12.17 16.14
C PHE A 272 -1.45 -11.34 17.42
N SER A 273 -2.55 -10.59 17.61
CA SER A 273 -2.81 -9.85 18.85
C SER A 273 -3.08 -10.79 20.02
N ILE A 274 -3.84 -11.86 19.83
CA ILE A 274 -4.09 -12.89 20.85
C ILE A 274 -2.78 -13.61 21.21
N ILE A 275 -1.97 -14.00 20.21
CA ILE A 275 -0.67 -14.64 20.44
C ILE A 275 0.26 -13.69 21.19
N GLY A 276 0.28 -12.41 20.83
CA GLY A 276 1.10 -11.39 21.49
C GLY A 276 0.70 -11.18 22.95
N PHE A 277 -0.60 -11.14 23.24
CA PHE A 277 -1.12 -11.06 24.60
C PHE A 277 -0.76 -12.29 25.42
N ALA A 278 -0.97 -13.49 24.91
CA ALA A 278 -0.58 -14.74 25.58
C ALA A 278 0.92 -14.86 25.83
N LYS A 279 1.76 -14.24 24.99
CA LYS A 279 3.22 -14.22 25.15
C LYS A 279 3.70 -13.10 26.09
N GLY A 280 2.95 -11.99 26.15
CA GLY A 280 3.23 -10.85 27.03
C GLY A 280 2.96 -11.13 28.51
N ASP A 281 2.00 -11.99 28.83
CA ASP A 281 1.72 -12.44 30.20
C ASP A 281 2.81 -13.38 30.77
N ARG A 282 3.77 -13.83 29.93
CA ARG A 282 4.88 -14.71 30.35
C ARG A 282 6.21 -13.98 30.57
N ASN A 283 6.29 -12.66 30.41
CA ASN A 283 7.45 -11.80 30.68
C ASN A 283 7.05 -10.63 31.58
#